data_b6f38b7221e2b683bbe9c6882a75a10a
#
_entry.id   b6f38b7221e2b683bbe9c6882a75a10a
#
_cell.length_a   1.000
_cell.length_b   1.000
_cell.length_c   1.000
_cell.angle_alpha   90.00
_cell.angle_beta   90.00
_cell.angle_gamma   90.00
#
_symmetry.space_group_name_H-M   'P 1'
#
loop_
_entity.id
_entity.type
_entity.pdbx_description
1 polymer ?
#
loop_
_entity_poly.entity_id
_entity_poly.type
_entity_poly.pdbx_seq_one_letter_code
_entity_poly.pdbx_strand_id
1 'polypeptide(L)'
;MNKNNQVLLTGTLHTDIEVKQSTKGQSFAKFQIACSRESGTWKDYISCIACGNLAEQMYNLKKSTPITIKGSIQTGSYMKDGKKIYTTDVQVTDITLIGCDQHE
;
A
#
# COMPACT_ATOMS: atom_id res chain seq x y z
N MET A 1 14.70 1.49 -9.37
CA MET A 1 14.17 2.05 -8.13
C MET A 1 15.06 3.16 -7.60
N ASN A 2 14.46 4.15 -7.03
CA ASN A 2 15.19 5.29 -6.50
C ASN A 2 15.91 4.90 -5.21
N LYS A 3 17.22 5.01 -5.20
CA LYS A 3 18.00 4.63 -4.02
C LYS A 3 17.85 5.62 -2.87
N ASN A 4 17.38 6.82 -3.15
CA ASN A 4 17.24 7.84 -2.12
C ASN A 4 15.89 7.82 -1.42
N ASN A 5 15.01 6.96 -1.85
CA ASN A 5 13.64 6.94 -1.32
C ASN A 5 13.16 5.50 -1.37
N GLN A 6 13.44 4.75 -0.33
CA GLN A 6 13.06 3.34 -0.27
C GLN A 6 12.31 3.07 1.02
N VAL A 7 11.25 2.30 0.91
CA VAL A 7 10.40 1.93 2.03
C VAL A 7 10.24 0.42 2.03
N LEU A 8 10.34 -0.16 3.21
CA LEU A 8 10.08 -1.58 3.42
C LEU A 8 9.11 -1.69 4.60
N LEU A 9 7.94 -2.22 4.35
CA LEU A 9 6.90 -2.32 5.37
C LEU A 9 6.40 -3.75 5.47
N THR A 10 6.24 -4.23 6.69
CA THR A 10 5.66 -5.54 6.96
C THR A 10 4.49 -5.34 7.91
N GLY A 11 3.37 -5.90 7.56
CA GLY A 11 2.17 -5.78 8.39
C GLY A 11 1.02 -6.54 7.78
N THR A 12 -0.19 -6.13 8.10
CA THR A 12 -1.39 -6.77 7.56
C THR A 12 -2.20 -5.73 6.81
N LEU A 13 -2.98 -6.20 5.84
CA LEU A 13 -3.89 -5.32 5.14
C LEU A 13 -4.97 -4.84 6.11
N HIS A 14 -5.11 -3.54 6.21
CA HIS A 14 -6.12 -2.95 7.09
C HIS A 14 -7.47 -2.86 6.40
N THR A 15 -7.45 -2.78 5.08
CA THR A 15 -8.69 -2.67 4.29
C THR A 15 -8.66 -3.70 3.19
N ASP A 16 -9.83 -4.02 2.65
CA ASP A 16 -9.90 -4.82 1.45
C ASP A 16 -9.31 -4.03 0.29
N ILE A 17 -8.85 -4.74 -0.71
CA ILE A 17 -8.21 -4.11 -1.86
C ILE A 17 -9.28 -3.59 -2.81
N GLU A 18 -9.17 -2.30 -3.16
CA GLU A 18 -10.02 -1.71 -4.18
C GLU A 18 -9.18 -1.54 -5.43
N VAL A 19 -9.53 -2.24 -6.49
CA VAL A 19 -8.85 -2.08 -7.77
C VAL A 19 -9.70 -1.20 -8.66
N LYS A 20 -9.11 -0.14 -9.17
CA LYS A 20 -9.78 0.82 -10.04
C LYS A 20 -8.98 1.00 -11.31
N GLN A 21 -9.60 1.55 -12.32
CA GLN A 21 -8.90 1.86 -13.56
C GLN A 21 -8.93 3.36 -13.78
N SER A 22 -7.79 3.89 -14.24
CA SER A 22 -7.71 5.29 -14.59
C SER A 22 -8.42 5.52 -15.92
N THR A 23 -8.58 6.78 -16.30
CA THR A 23 -9.21 7.11 -17.58
C THR A 23 -8.41 6.57 -18.76
N LYS A 24 -7.14 6.26 -18.54
CA LYS A 24 -6.29 5.68 -19.58
C LYS A 24 -6.30 4.15 -19.55
N GLY A 25 -7.16 3.56 -18.73
CA GLY A 25 -7.26 2.10 -18.65
C GLY A 25 -6.22 1.42 -17.80
N GLN A 26 -5.44 2.18 -17.05
CA GLN A 26 -4.41 1.60 -16.21
C GLN A 26 -5.00 1.22 -14.85
N SER A 27 -4.73 -0.01 -14.41
CA SER A 27 -5.24 -0.48 -13.12
C SER A 27 -4.41 0.06 -11.98
N PHE A 28 -5.06 0.39 -10.88
CA PHE A 28 -4.35 0.71 -9.64
C PHE A 28 -5.18 0.24 -8.45
N ALA A 29 -4.47 -0.08 -7.37
CA ALA A 29 -5.10 -0.54 -6.14
C ALA A 29 -4.66 0.35 -5.00
N LYS A 30 -5.64 0.84 -4.22
CA LYS A 30 -5.35 1.63 -3.01
C LYS A 30 -5.70 0.78 -1.81
N PHE A 31 -4.85 0.82 -0.81
CA PHE A 31 -5.07 0.06 0.41
C PHE A 31 -4.29 0.68 1.56
N GLN A 32 -4.57 0.23 2.76
CA GLN A 32 -3.79 0.60 3.92
C GLN A 32 -3.15 -0.63 4.52
N ILE A 33 -1.89 -0.51 4.92
CA ILE A 33 -1.21 -1.57 5.64
C ILE A 33 -1.10 -1.14 7.09
N ALA A 34 -1.36 -2.06 8.00
CA ALA A 34 -1.25 -1.82 9.43
C ALA A 34 0.07 -2.41 9.91
N CYS A 35 0.96 -1.55 10.38
CA CYS A 35 2.26 -1.97 10.86
C CYS A 35 2.33 -1.78 12.37
N SER A 36 2.75 -2.82 13.09
CA SER A 36 2.86 -2.74 14.53
C SER A 36 4.15 -2.04 14.92
N ARG A 37 4.08 -1.20 15.93
CA ARG A 37 5.27 -0.60 16.51
C ARG A 37 5.93 -1.60 17.45
N GLU A 38 7.25 -1.48 17.60
CA GLU A 38 7.98 -2.41 18.45
C GLU A 38 7.51 -2.40 19.89
N SER A 39 7.13 -1.24 20.36
CA SER A 39 6.81 -1.13 21.77
C SER A 39 5.33 -0.97 21.98
N GLY A 40 4.59 -2.00 22.05
CA GLY A 40 3.24 -1.89 22.54
C GLY A 40 2.17 -2.21 21.55
N THR A 41 1.00 -1.66 21.76
CA THR A 41 -0.20 -2.03 21.04
C THR A 41 -0.51 -1.07 19.91
N TRP A 42 0.30 -0.06 19.70
CA TRP A 42 0.05 0.93 18.66
C TRP A 42 0.39 0.40 17.30
N LYS A 43 -0.41 0.76 16.34
CA LYS A 43 -0.17 0.43 14.94
C LYS A 43 -0.17 1.69 14.10
N ASP A 44 0.64 1.67 13.06
CA ASP A 44 0.62 2.76 12.09
C ASP A 44 -0.13 2.27 10.86
N TYR A 45 -1.03 3.10 10.37
CA TYR A 45 -1.83 2.79 9.20
C TYR A 45 -1.30 3.64 8.05
N ILE A 46 -0.77 2.97 7.05
CA ILE A 46 -0.04 3.65 5.98
C ILE A 46 -0.74 3.41 4.65
N SER A 47 -1.06 4.49 3.96
CA SER A 47 -1.73 4.41 2.67
C SER A 47 -0.73 4.00 1.60
N CYS A 48 -1.12 3.05 0.77
CA CYS A 48 -0.28 2.50 -0.28
C CYS A 48 -1.04 2.46 -1.59
N ILE A 49 -0.29 2.57 -2.68
CA ILE A 49 -0.86 2.50 -4.02
C ILE A 49 -0.01 1.54 -4.83
N ALA A 50 -0.65 0.56 -5.46
CA ALA A 50 0.00 -0.35 -6.38
C ALA A 50 -0.61 -0.16 -7.76
N CYS A 51 0.21 -0.21 -8.80
CA CYS A 51 -0.26 0.03 -10.17
C CYS A 51 0.04 -1.14 -11.08
N GLY A 52 -0.73 -1.27 -12.15
CA GLY A 52 -0.49 -2.26 -13.18
C GLY A 52 -0.59 -3.68 -12.67
N ASN A 53 0.40 -4.49 -13.01
CA ASN A 53 0.39 -5.90 -12.63
C ASN A 53 0.36 -6.11 -11.12
N LEU A 54 0.96 -5.20 -10.36
CA LEU A 54 0.93 -5.31 -8.90
C LEU A 54 -0.49 -5.15 -8.37
N ALA A 55 -1.24 -4.22 -8.95
CA ALA A 55 -2.63 -4.05 -8.56
C ALA A 55 -3.42 -5.32 -8.84
N GLU A 56 -3.17 -5.94 -9.98
CA GLU A 56 -3.86 -7.16 -10.33
C GLU A 56 -3.46 -8.34 -9.44
N GLN A 57 -2.21 -8.39 -9.03
CA GLN A 57 -1.77 -9.42 -8.10
C GLN A 57 -2.46 -9.30 -6.75
N MET A 58 -2.83 -8.10 -6.36
CA MET A 58 -3.48 -7.87 -5.07
C MET A 58 -4.99 -8.07 -5.12
N TYR A 59 -5.54 -8.24 -6.31
CA TYR A 59 -7.00 -8.25 -6.48
C TYR A 59 -7.71 -9.21 -5.55
N ASN A 60 -7.13 -10.38 -5.30
CA ASN A 60 -7.76 -11.40 -4.48
C ASN A 60 -7.36 -11.35 -3.01
N LEU A 61 -6.56 -10.40 -2.62
CA LEU A 61 -6.13 -10.32 -1.23
C LEU A 61 -7.21 -9.69 -0.38
N LYS A 62 -7.35 -10.18 0.83
CA LYS A 62 -8.40 -9.72 1.72
C LYS A 62 -7.83 -9.02 2.92
N LYS A 63 -8.69 -8.25 3.59
CA LYS A 63 -8.37 -7.63 4.86
C LYS A 63 -7.72 -8.63 5.80
N SER A 64 -6.73 -8.18 6.54
CA SER A 64 -5.97 -8.96 7.52
C SER A 64 -4.93 -9.91 6.94
N THR A 65 -4.72 -9.89 5.63
CA THR A 65 -3.67 -10.70 5.02
C THR A 65 -2.29 -10.13 5.39
N PRO A 66 -1.37 -10.95 5.92
CA PRO A 66 -0.03 -10.45 6.23
C PRO A 66 0.80 -10.33 4.95
N ILE A 67 1.45 -9.18 4.78
CA ILE A 67 2.27 -8.92 3.59
C ILE A 67 3.49 -8.09 3.94
N THR A 68 4.48 -8.16 3.06
CA THR A 68 5.61 -7.23 3.06
C THR A 68 5.60 -6.50 1.74
N ILE A 69 5.74 -5.19 1.78
CA ILE A 69 5.81 -4.40 0.57
C ILE A 69 7.09 -3.59 0.53
N LYS A 70 7.55 -3.33 -0.68
CA LYS A 70 8.65 -2.40 -0.93
C LYS A 70 8.15 -1.31 -1.84
N GLY A 71 8.66 -0.13 -1.67
CA GLY A 71 8.27 0.99 -2.51
C GLY A 71 8.99 2.25 -2.16
N SER A 72 8.38 3.36 -2.51
CA SER A 72 8.93 4.68 -2.22
C SER A 72 7.80 5.57 -1.71
N ILE A 73 8.16 6.57 -0.93
CA ILE A 73 7.18 7.53 -0.43
C ILE A 73 6.95 8.57 -1.51
N GLN A 74 5.70 8.85 -1.80
CA GLN A 74 5.33 9.90 -2.73
C GLN A 74 4.38 10.86 -2.04
N THR A 75 4.61 12.13 -2.23
CA THR A 75 3.75 13.16 -1.67
C THR A 75 3.03 13.87 -2.78
N GLY A 76 1.87 14.39 -2.46
CA GLY A 76 1.09 15.14 -3.42
C GLY A 76 0.26 16.16 -2.69
N SER A 77 -0.59 16.84 -3.43
CA SER A 77 -1.50 17.79 -2.82
C SER A 77 -2.70 18.00 -3.73
N TYR A 78 -3.79 18.44 -3.14
CA TYR A 78 -4.97 18.82 -3.92
C TYR A 78 -5.70 19.92 -3.16
N MET A 79 -6.58 20.61 -3.87
CA MET A 79 -7.36 21.67 -3.27
C MET A 79 -8.74 21.14 -2.88
N LYS A 80 -9.15 21.49 -1.68
CA LYS A 80 -10.48 21.15 -1.21
C LYS A 80 -11.02 22.30 -0.38
N ASP A 81 -12.16 22.84 -0.77
CA ASP A 81 -12.81 23.94 -0.08
C ASP A 81 -11.86 25.11 0.16
N GLY A 82 -11.04 25.44 -0.84
CA GLY A 82 -10.11 26.55 -0.76
C GLY A 82 -8.87 26.28 0.05
N LYS A 83 -8.69 25.05 0.54
CA LYS A 83 -7.51 24.69 1.33
C LYS A 83 -6.67 23.67 0.60
N LYS A 84 -5.36 23.77 0.76
CA LYS A 84 -4.46 22.82 0.17
C LYS A 84 -4.28 21.65 1.11
N ILE A 85 -4.60 20.45 0.63
CA ILE A 85 -4.48 19.23 1.40
C ILE A 85 -3.28 18.45 0.87
N TYR A 86 -2.39 18.08 1.76
CA TYR A 86 -1.19 17.32 1.40
C TYR A 86 -1.42 15.84 1.63
N THR A 87 -0.89 15.01 0.76
CA THR A 87 -1.01 13.57 0.87
C THR A 87 0.37 12.94 0.90
N THR A 88 0.45 11.80 1.58
CA THR A 88 1.67 11.01 1.64
C THR A 88 1.27 9.55 1.46
N ASP A 89 1.79 8.92 0.42
CA ASP A 89 1.45 7.54 0.10
C ASP A 89 2.72 6.77 -0.23
N VAL A 90 2.64 5.45 -0.12
CA VAL A 90 3.73 4.59 -0.54
C VAL A 90 3.38 4.04 -1.92
N GLN A 91 4.21 4.33 -2.91
CA GLN A 91 4.07 3.76 -4.24
C GLN A 91 4.75 2.41 -4.20
N VAL A 92 3.97 1.34 -4.28
CA VAL A 92 4.47 -0.02 -4.12
C VAL A 92 5.17 -0.48 -5.38
N THR A 93 6.35 -1.06 -5.22
CA THR A 93 7.10 -1.62 -6.34
C THR A 93 7.23 -3.13 -6.24
N ASP A 94 7.00 -3.70 -5.06
CA ASP A 94 7.16 -5.13 -4.88
C ASP A 94 6.29 -5.59 -3.71
N ILE A 95 5.75 -6.79 -3.80
CA ILE A 95 4.86 -7.34 -2.79
C ILE A 95 5.27 -8.79 -2.51
N THR A 96 5.37 -9.16 -1.25
CA THR A 96 5.63 -10.52 -0.83
C THR A 96 4.59 -10.92 0.20
N LEU A 97 3.93 -12.05 -0.04
CA LEU A 97 2.99 -12.58 0.92
C LEU A 97 3.74 -13.35 2.00
N ILE A 98 3.30 -13.21 3.23
CA ILE A 98 3.96 -13.83 4.36
C ILE A 98 3.08 -14.94 4.88
N GLY A 99 3.72 -16.08 5.11
CA GLY A 99 3.06 -17.16 5.83
C GLY A 99 1.95 -17.87 5.15
N CYS A 100 1.71 -17.53 3.92
CA CYS A 100 0.58 -18.11 3.32
C CYS A 100 0.90 -19.45 2.78
N ASP A 101 1.99 -19.81 2.72
CA ASP A 101 2.24 -20.97 2.21
C ASP A 101 2.84 -21.77 2.99
N GLN A 102 2.89 -21.57 3.89
CA GLN A 102 3.41 -22.34 4.61
C GLN A 102 2.71 -23.49 4.67
N HIS A 103 2.04 -23.68 4.34
CA HIS A 103 1.41 -24.67 4.53
C HIS A 103 1.15 -25.22 3.49
N GLU A 104 1.49 -24.98 2.98
CA GLU A 104 1.22 -25.52 2.21
C GLU A 104 1.53 -26.27 2.04
#